data_eb6665dd96c8c06c85f65bee3ec3e19c
#
_entry.id   eb6665dd96c8c06c85f65bee3ec3e19c
#
_cell.length_a   1.000
_cell.length_b   1.000
_cell.length_c   1.000
_cell.angle_alpha   90.00
_cell.angle_beta   90.00
_cell.angle_gamma   90.00
#
_symmetry.space_group_name_H-M   'P 1'
#
loop_
_entity.id
_entity.type
_entity.pdbx_description
1 polymer ?
#
loop_
_entity_poly.entity_id
_entity_poly.type
_entity_poly.pdbx_seq_one_letter_code
_entity_poly.pdbx_strand_id
1 'polypeptide(L)'
;MADFYLGGPVNSATGKRSPGQITQYEASDLTTHGVIVGMTGSGKTGLGIIYLEEALRSGVPTLILDPKGDMTNLLLTFPDLAPSDFEPWIDPAAAQDSSVEEVAADTAKLWTNGLASWDLSGADIGALRAGAGFTVYTPGSAAGVPLNIIGSLAAPDGSFDDRAEALRDEIQGFTTGLLGMVGIKADPISSRENILIANLIEHAWRNGQSLAMDTLLGWIQRPPIRKLGVFDIESFFPADDRLDLAMKLNGLLASPGFSTWMDGTELDIPNLLWADGAPQAAVIYLAHLSDEERQFVVTSILSKLITWMRTQPGSGDLRVLTYMDEVFGFVPPTANPPAKRPILTLLKQARAFGVGLLLSTQNPVDLDYKAMSNAGTWCIGRLQTERDKARILEALTSVSSDVDVAQLDDQISGLAKRSFLLHNTRDREPQRFTTRWAMSYLRGPLTPTQITALTPGRPASAAPDPPGATMETATPAVDDDSKTAVMPPVADGVAAYHLDPAAAWSDAGGSSAGPTHSEAGAAGRIGARYDDARAAVDHVAEGEAVVFPLTDDIDEP
;
A
#
# COMPACT_ATOMS: atom_id res chain seq x y z
N MET A 1 26.76 -11.90 -13.16
CA MET A 1 25.97 -11.72 -11.93
C MET A 1 26.04 -10.25 -11.56
N ALA A 2 24.94 -9.67 -11.15
CA ALA A 2 24.92 -8.25 -10.77
C ALA A 2 25.20 -8.13 -9.28
N ASP A 3 26.10 -7.22 -8.91
CA ASP A 3 26.41 -6.92 -7.53
C ASP A 3 25.72 -5.59 -7.17
N PHE A 4 24.93 -5.60 -6.09
CA PHE A 4 24.24 -4.44 -5.58
C PHE A 4 25.16 -3.61 -4.69
N TYR A 5 25.34 -2.35 -5.00
CA TYR A 5 26.09 -1.41 -4.19
C TYR A 5 25.25 -0.86 -3.03
N LEU A 6 25.38 -1.45 -1.85
CA LEU A 6 24.57 -1.11 -0.68
C LEU A 6 25.16 0.05 0.14
N GLY A 7 26.48 0.21 0.15
CA GLY A 7 27.14 1.23 0.97
C GLY A 7 28.62 0.94 1.21
N GLY A 8 29.12 1.24 2.40
CA GLY A 8 30.50 0.98 2.77
C GLY A 8 30.66 0.32 4.15
N PRO A 9 31.65 -0.56 4.33
CA PRO A 9 31.88 -1.24 5.59
C PRO A 9 32.26 -0.25 6.70
N VAL A 10 31.81 -0.54 7.91
CA VAL A 10 32.10 0.23 9.11
C VAL A 10 33.22 -0.45 9.87
N ASN A 11 34.29 0.28 10.16
CA ASN A 11 35.35 -0.17 11.03
C ASN A 11 34.84 -0.34 12.47
N SER A 12 34.92 -1.54 13.00
CA SER A 12 34.38 -1.89 14.32
C SER A 12 35.03 -1.12 15.45
N ALA A 13 36.32 -0.75 15.33
CA ALA A 13 37.06 -0.04 16.37
C ALA A 13 36.70 1.47 16.41
N THR A 14 36.43 2.09 15.25
CA THR A 14 36.20 3.53 15.16
C THR A 14 34.72 3.90 14.98
N GLY A 15 33.87 2.95 14.63
CA GLY A 15 32.46 3.19 14.28
C GLY A 15 32.24 4.01 13.00
N LYS A 16 33.32 4.26 12.23
CA LYS A 16 33.28 5.10 11.01
C LYS A 16 33.39 4.24 9.75
N ARG A 17 32.83 4.74 8.64
CA ARG A 17 32.99 4.14 7.31
C ARG A 17 34.47 4.02 6.97
N SER A 18 34.88 2.88 6.41
CA SER A 18 36.19 2.66 5.85
C SER A 18 36.31 3.38 4.50
N PRO A 19 37.21 4.35 4.33
CA PRO A 19 37.32 5.11 3.09
C PRO A 19 37.71 4.21 1.91
N GLY A 20 37.07 4.45 0.74
CA GLY A 20 37.39 3.72 -0.49
C GLY A 20 36.97 2.26 -0.54
N GLN A 21 36.31 1.75 0.52
CA GLN A 21 35.75 0.42 0.53
C GLN A 21 34.23 0.48 0.30
N ILE A 22 33.72 -0.50 -0.46
CA ILE A 22 32.29 -0.64 -0.76
C ILE A 22 31.75 -1.95 -0.18
N THR A 23 30.50 -1.93 0.24
CA THR A 23 29.71 -3.12 0.58
C THR A 23 28.91 -3.49 -0.65
N GLN A 24 29.32 -4.58 -1.29
CA GLN A 24 28.59 -5.19 -2.40
C GLN A 24 27.78 -6.37 -1.88
N TYR A 25 26.69 -6.64 -2.57
CA TYR A 25 25.78 -7.75 -2.26
C TYR A 25 25.39 -8.46 -3.56
N GLU A 26 25.62 -9.75 -3.64
CA GLU A 26 25.28 -10.53 -4.83
C GLU A 26 23.77 -10.64 -5.00
N ALA A 27 23.23 -10.14 -6.12
CA ALA A 27 21.78 -10.13 -6.39
C ALA A 27 21.15 -11.53 -6.30
N SER A 28 21.88 -12.59 -6.70
CA SER A 28 21.43 -13.98 -6.65
C SER A 28 21.14 -14.46 -5.22
N ASP A 29 21.74 -13.85 -4.20
CA ASP A 29 21.49 -14.20 -2.80
C ASP A 29 20.08 -13.84 -2.35
N LEU A 30 19.45 -12.81 -2.97
CA LEU A 30 18.04 -12.48 -2.70
C LEU A 30 17.05 -13.56 -3.17
N THR A 31 17.47 -14.51 -3.99
CA THR A 31 16.63 -15.68 -4.29
C THR A 31 16.35 -16.51 -3.03
N THR A 32 17.21 -16.43 -2.02
CA THR A 32 17.00 -17.05 -0.71
C THR A 32 16.24 -16.13 0.26
N HIS A 33 15.67 -15.07 -0.26
CA HIS A 33 14.88 -14.07 0.46
C HIS A 33 15.67 -13.27 1.49
N GLY A 34 15.15 -12.10 1.84
CA GLY A 34 15.79 -11.20 2.80
C GLY A 34 14.80 -10.56 3.77
N VAL A 35 15.33 -10.12 4.92
CA VAL A 35 14.59 -9.37 5.93
C VAL A 35 15.40 -8.15 6.34
N ILE A 36 14.76 -6.98 6.30
CA ILE A 36 15.29 -5.72 6.85
C ILE A 36 14.54 -5.43 8.15
N VAL A 37 15.26 -5.40 9.26
CA VAL A 37 14.67 -5.08 10.56
C VAL A 37 15.34 -3.86 11.19
N GLY A 38 14.58 -3.10 11.96
CA GLY A 38 15.12 -1.97 12.71
C GLY A 38 14.02 -1.01 13.14
N MET A 39 14.25 -0.23 14.19
CA MET A 39 13.28 0.75 14.70
C MET A 39 13.02 1.89 13.71
N THR A 40 11.98 2.69 13.97
CA THR A 40 11.71 3.93 13.24
C THR A 40 12.95 4.86 13.26
N GLY A 41 13.28 5.41 12.08
CA GLY A 41 14.46 6.28 11.95
C GLY A 41 15.81 5.55 11.89
N SER A 42 15.86 4.22 11.91
CA SER A 42 17.10 3.44 11.71
C SER A 42 17.65 3.54 10.28
N GLY A 43 16.80 3.84 9.29
CA GLY A 43 17.15 3.95 7.86
C GLY A 43 16.64 2.79 7.00
N LYS A 44 15.69 1.96 7.48
CA LYS A 44 15.11 0.83 6.73
C LYS A 44 14.58 1.22 5.36
N THR A 45 13.71 2.24 5.31
CA THR A 45 13.13 2.74 4.05
C THR A 45 14.21 3.10 3.04
N GLY A 46 15.26 3.82 3.50
CA GLY A 46 16.39 4.17 2.64
C GLY A 46 17.16 2.94 2.13
N LEU A 47 17.38 1.93 2.98
CA LEU A 47 18.02 0.68 2.55
C LEU A 47 17.14 -0.11 1.59
N GLY A 48 15.82 -0.19 1.83
CA GLY A 48 14.86 -0.80 0.91
C GLY A 48 14.89 -0.16 -0.46
N ILE A 49 14.85 1.19 -0.52
CA ILE A 49 14.99 1.96 -1.76
C ILE A 49 16.31 1.64 -2.47
N ILE A 50 17.42 1.55 -1.75
CA ILE A 50 18.72 1.22 -2.34
C ILE A 50 18.71 -0.18 -2.98
N TYR A 51 18.11 -1.19 -2.33
CA TYR A 51 17.96 -2.51 -2.93
C TYR A 51 17.12 -2.47 -4.22
N LEU A 52 16.04 -1.68 -4.22
CA LEU A 52 15.16 -1.52 -5.37
C LEU A 52 15.85 -0.77 -6.52
N GLU A 53 16.59 0.31 -6.21
CA GLU A 53 17.41 1.04 -7.20
C GLU A 53 18.45 0.12 -7.86
N GLU A 54 19.16 -0.68 -7.07
CA GLU A 54 20.19 -1.58 -7.59
C GLU A 54 19.58 -2.75 -8.40
N ALA A 55 18.42 -3.28 -7.99
CA ALA A 55 17.69 -4.28 -8.77
C ALA A 55 17.31 -3.74 -10.14
N LEU A 56 16.69 -2.55 -10.19
CA LEU A 56 16.28 -1.90 -11.44
C LEU A 56 17.48 -1.55 -12.34
N ARG A 57 18.57 -1.03 -11.78
CA ARG A 57 19.82 -0.78 -12.52
C ARG A 57 20.41 -2.04 -13.13
N SER A 58 20.19 -3.17 -12.47
CA SER A 58 20.64 -4.50 -12.92
C SER A 58 19.67 -5.17 -13.91
N GLY A 59 18.60 -4.49 -14.31
CA GLY A 59 17.59 -5.04 -15.21
C GLY A 59 16.58 -5.98 -14.54
N VAL A 60 16.53 -6.00 -13.21
CA VAL A 60 15.60 -6.82 -12.44
C VAL A 60 14.35 -6.02 -12.10
N PRO A 61 13.16 -6.40 -12.58
CA PRO A 61 11.91 -5.72 -12.25
C PRO A 61 11.54 -5.91 -10.79
N THR A 62 10.81 -4.94 -10.24
CA THR A 62 10.45 -4.93 -8.83
C THR A 62 8.95 -4.81 -8.63
N LEU A 63 8.38 -5.71 -7.81
CA LEU A 63 7.01 -5.64 -7.32
C LEU A 63 7.04 -5.12 -5.88
N ILE A 64 6.42 -3.98 -5.62
CA ILE A 64 6.57 -3.27 -4.36
C ILE A 64 5.20 -3.12 -3.70
N LEU A 65 5.01 -3.74 -2.53
CA LEU A 65 3.79 -3.61 -1.74
C LEU A 65 4.02 -2.55 -0.66
N ASP A 66 3.35 -1.40 -0.79
CA ASP A 66 3.61 -0.18 -0.02
C ASP A 66 2.40 0.25 0.83
N PRO A 67 2.25 -0.28 2.04
CA PRO A 67 1.14 0.07 2.92
C PRO A 67 1.24 1.45 3.56
N LYS A 68 2.41 2.12 3.47
CA LYS A 68 2.63 3.45 4.05
C LYS A 68 2.74 4.57 3.02
N GLY A 69 3.06 4.24 1.77
CA GLY A 69 3.29 5.22 0.70
C GLY A 69 4.74 5.73 0.60
N ASP A 70 5.66 5.22 1.42
CA ASP A 70 7.07 5.66 1.42
C ASP A 70 7.83 5.25 0.15
N MET A 71 7.44 4.14 -0.49
CA MET A 71 8.09 3.63 -1.70
C MET A 71 7.76 4.44 -2.95
N THR A 72 6.74 5.28 -2.91
CA THR A 72 6.44 6.25 -3.98
C THR A 72 7.61 7.22 -4.24
N ASN A 73 8.50 7.40 -3.27
CA ASN A 73 9.74 8.19 -3.43
C ASN A 73 10.67 7.65 -4.52
N LEU A 74 10.56 6.40 -4.96
CA LEU A 74 11.29 5.86 -6.11
C LEU A 74 11.03 6.63 -7.40
N LEU A 75 9.89 7.33 -7.52
CA LEU A 75 9.57 8.16 -8.68
C LEU A 75 10.29 9.51 -8.64
N LEU A 76 10.76 9.94 -7.46
CA LEU A 76 11.42 11.23 -7.27
C LEU A 76 12.93 11.11 -7.56
N THR A 77 13.27 10.91 -8.82
CA THR A 77 14.63 10.76 -9.32
C THR A 77 14.96 11.92 -10.27
N PHE A 78 15.95 12.75 -9.90
CA PHE A 78 16.27 14.02 -10.54
C PHE A 78 17.70 14.01 -11.09
N PRO A 79 17.93 13.65 -12.37
CA PRO A 79 19.29 13.55 -12.95
C PRO A 79 20.05 14.86 -12.93
N ASP A 80 19.37 15.99 -13.12
CA ASP A 80 20.00 17.31 -13.16
C ASP A 80 20.30 17.86 -11.77
N LEU A 81 19.65 17.32 -10.72
CA LEU A 81 19.76 17.77 -9.34
C LEU A 81 19.55 19.29 -9.19
N ALA A 82 18.72 19.88 -10.06
CA ALA A 82 18.43 21.31 -10.04
C ALA A 82 17.46 21.65 -8.89
N PRO A 83 17.55 22.82 -8.26
CA PRO A 83 16.60 23.26 -7.24
C PRO A 83 15.14 23.14 -7.68
N SER A 84 14.83 23.48 -8.94
CA SER A 84 13.48 23.36 -9.53
C SER A 84 12.92 21.93 -9.55
N ASP A 85 13.78 20.91 -9.49
CA ASP A 85 13.35 19.51 -9.44
C ASP A 85 12.78 19.15 -8.06
N PHE A 86 13.29 19.77 -7.01
CA PHE A 86 12.91 19.53 -5.62
C PHE A 86 11.75 20.41 -5.15
N GLU A 87 11.64 21.62 -5.72
CA GLU A 87 10.67 22.65 -5.31
C GLU A 87 9.23 22.15 -5.23
N PRO A 88 8.66 21.38 -6.20
CA PRO A 88 7.29 20.89 -6.12
C PRO A 88 7.02 19.91 -4.96
N TRP A 89 8.09 19.41 -4.35
CA TRP A 89 8.03 18.38 -3.29
C TRP A 89 8.34 18.94 -1.90
N ILE A 90 8.67 20.22 -1.80
CA ILE A 90 8.88 20.89 -0.51
C ILE A 90 7.51 21.22 0.09
N ASP A 91 7.36 20.88 1.36
CA ASP A 91 6.18 21.30 2.11
C ASP A 91 6.35 22.77 2.54
N PRO A 92 5.51 23.71 2.09
CA PRO A 92 5.60 25.10 2.47
C PRO A 92 5.54 25.33 4.01
N ALA A 93 4.78 24.48 4.72
CA ALA A 93 4.69 24.55 6.17
C ALA A 93 6.01 24.14 6.87
N ALA A 94 6.79 23.26 6.23
CA ALA A 94 8.10 22.84 6.76
C ALA A 94 9.22 23.86 6.46
N ALA A 95 9.00 24.80 5.54
CA ALA A 95 9.98 25.83 5.17
C ALA A 95 10.21 26.87 6.29
N GLN A 96 9.28 26.99 7.24
CA GLN A 96 9.35 27.93 8.37
C GLN A 96 9.65 29.38 7.92
N ASP A 97 10.80 29.93 8.32
CA ASP A 97 11.23 31.30 8.01
C ASP A 97 11.95 31.42 6.66
N SER A 98 12.20 30.31 5.93
CA SER A 98 12.86 30.27 4.62
C SER A 98 11.85 30.24 3.48
N SER A 99 12.22 30.69 2.28
CA SER A 99 11.39 30.49 1.09
C SER A 99 11.46 29.04 0.60
N VAL A 100 10.45 28.60 -0.14
CA VAL A 100 10.43 27.25 -0.74
C VAL A 100 11.62 27.08 -1.69
N GLU A 101 11.98 28.11 -2.45
CA GLU A 101 13.12 28.12 -3.35
C GLU A 101 14.46 27.95 -2.61
N GLU A 102 14.62 28.59 -1.44
CA GLU A 102 15.83 28.44 -0.61
C GLU A 102 15.95 27.02 -0.07
N VAL A 103 14.85 26.45 0.44
CA VAL A 103 14.82 25.05 0.92
C VAL A 103 15.09 24.08 -0.24
N ALA A 104 14.55 24.33 -1.43
CA ALA A 104 14.79 23.53 -2.61
C ALA A 104 16.28 23.58 -3.04
N ALA A 105 16.90 24.76 -3.00
CA ALA A 105 18.31 24.94 -3.32
C ALA A 105 19.22 24.20 -2.31
N ASP A 106 18.92 24.29 -1.03
CA ASP A 106 19.67 23.57 0.02
C ASP A 106 19.46 22.05 -0.09
N THR A 107 18.27 21.60 -0.42
CA THR A 107 17.96 20.18 -0.66
C THR A 107 18.72 19.64 -1.86
N ALA A 108 18.73 20.35 -2.99
CA ALA A 108 19.48 19.99 -4.19
C ALA A 108 20.98 19.86 -3.89
N LYS A 109 21.54 20.81 -3.15
CA LYS A 109 22.93 20.83 -2.70
C LYS A 109 23.25 19.67 -1.74
N LEU A 110 22.33 19.38 -0.81
CA LEU A 110 22.45 18.25 0.12
C LEU A 110 22.48 16.93 -0.65
N TRP A 111 21.57 16.74 -1.65
CA TRP A 111 21.53 15.53 -2.47
C TRP A 111 22.77 15.37 -3.34
N THR A 112 23.20 16.43 -4.00
CA THR A 112 24.43 16.45 -4.81
C THR A 112 25.65 16.03 -3.98
N ASN A 113 25.86 16.66 -2.82
CA ASN A 113 26.98 16.35 -1.94
C ASN A 113 26.85 14.94 -1.33
N GLY A 114 25.63 14.54 -1.00
CA GLY A 114 25.33 13.21 -0.49
C GLY A 114 25.73 12.12 -1.47
N LEU A 115 25.31 12.22 -2.73
CA LEU A 115 25.66 11.30 -3.79
C LEU A 115 27.16 11.28 -4.07
N ALA A 116 27.78 12.47 -4.22
CA ALA A 116 29.22 12.59 -4.46
C ALA A 116 30.08 11.94 -3.38
N SER A 117 29.62 11.93 -2.13
CA SER A 117 30.30 11.24 -1.03
C SER A 117 30.33 9.71 -1.16
N TRP A 118 29.59 9.15 -2.10
CA TRP A 118 29.50 7.74 -2.43
C TRP A 118 29.91 7.43 -3.88
N ASP A 119 30.61 8.35 -4.53
CA ASP A 119 31.03 8.24 -5.93
C ASP A 119 29.85 8.07 -6.91
N LEU A 120 28.67 8.64 -6.55
CA LEU A 120 27.45 8.69 -7.35
C LEU A 120 27.19 10.12 -7.82
N SER A 121 26.45 10.25 -8.92
CA SER A 121 26.12 11.52 -9.55
C SER A 121 24.74 11.52 -10.20
N GLY A 122 24.34 12.64 -10.78
CA GLY A 122 23.14 12.73 -11.61
C GLY A 122 23.14 11.79 -12.82
N ALA A 123 24.33 11.44 -13.34
CA ALA A 123 24.44 10.46 -14.43
C ALA A 123 23.97 9.05 -14.00
N ASP A 124 24.20 8.65 -12.74
CA ASP A 124 23.71 7.38 -12.21
C ASP A 124 22.19 7.38 -12.08
N ILE A 125 21.61 8.53 -11.67
CA ILE A 125 20.15 8.71 -11.64
C ILE A 125 19.59 8.65 -13.07
N GLY A 126 20.26 9.30 -14.04
CA GLY A 126 19.88 9.25 -15.45
C GLY A 126 19.89 7.81 -16.01
N ALA A 127 20.92 7.04 -15.66
CA ALA A 127 21.02 5.64 -16.05
C ALA A 127 19.89 4.77 -15.43
N LEU A 128 19.54 4.99 -14.16
CA LEU A 128 18.43 4.31 -13.51
C LEU A 128 17.11 4.61 -14.23
N ARG A 129 16.83 5.89 -14.54
CA ARG A 129 15.60 6.30 -15.25
C ARG A 129 15.51 5.80 -16.69
N ALA A 130 16.65 5.72 -17.37
CA ALA A 130 16.70 5.20 -18.74
C ALA A 130 16.55 3.66 -18.80
N GLY A 131 16.97 2.97 -17.75
CA GLY A 131 16.97 1.51 -17.68
C GLY A 131 15.69 0.88 -17.16
N ALA A 132 14.81 1.63 -16.49
CA ALA A 132 13.60 1.10 -15.87
C ALA A 132 12.43 2.07 -15.92
N GLY A 133 11.20 1.53 -15.99
CA GLY A 133 9.99 2.31 -15.80
C GLY A 133 9.54 2.33 -14.34
N PHE A 134 8.72 3.33 -13.99
CA PHE A 134 8.22 3.53 -12.63
C PHE A 134 6.73 3.82 -12.69
N THR A 135 5.92 2.97 -12.07
CA THR A 135 4.46 3.11 -12.08
C THR A 135 3.90 2.92 -10.67
N VAL A 136 3.04 3.85 -10.23
CA VAL A 136 2.27 3.72 -9.00
C VAL A 136 0.88 3.23 -9.35
N TYR A 137 0.58 2.01 -8.93
CA TYR A 137 -0.76 1.43 -9.04
C TYR A 137 -1.54 1.71 -7.76
N THR A 138 -2.79 2.16 -7.93
CA THR A 138 -3.67 2.55 -6.80
C THR A 138 -4.98 1.75 -6.87
N PRO A 139 -5.02 0.51 -6.35
CA PRO A 139 -6.25 -0.28 -6.29
C PRO A 139 -7.38 0.49 -5.59
N GLY A 140 -8.57 0.50 -6.17
CA GLY A 140 -9.72 1.22 -5.60
C GLY A 140 -9.61 2.75 -5.61
N SER A 141 -8.61 3.31 -6.33
CA SER A 141 -8.42 4.76 -6.43
C SER A 141 -7.93 5.16 -7.82
N ALA A 142 -8.30 6.37 -8.22
CA ALA A 142 -7.85 6.97 -9.47
C ALA A 142 -6.65 7.93 -9.28
N ALA A 143 -6.01 7.97 -8.12
CA ALA A 143 -4.88 8.87 -7.86
C ALA A 143 -3.64 8.52 -8.69
N GLY A 144 -3.30 7.24 -8.81
CA GLY A 144 -2.28 6.72 -9.71
C GLY A 144 -2.90 5.98 -10.90
N VAL A 145 -2.24 4.92 -11.35
CA VAL A 145 -2.80 4.00 -12.33
C VAL A 145 -3.76 3.05 -11.62
N PRO A 146 -5.07 3.08 -11.92
CA PRO A 146 -6.02 2.15 -11.33
C PRO A 146 -5.64 0.70 -11.65
N LEU A 147 -5.79 -0.19 -10.68
CA LEU A 147 -5.51 -1.62 -10.84
C LEU A 147 -6.79 -2.42 -10.64
N ASN A 148 -7.22 -3.07 -11.71
CA ASN A 148 -8.39 -3.93 -11.71
C ASN A 148 -8.07 -5.28 -11.07
N ILE A 149 -8.50 -5.49 -9.83
CA ILE A 149 -8.29 -6.75 -9.11
C ILE A 149 -9.53 -7.65 -9.16
N ILE A 150 -10.70 -7.04 -9.25
CA ILE A 150 -12.01 -7.72 -9.09
C ILE A 150 -12.74 -7.88 -10.42
N GLY A 151 -12.52 -6.99 -11.39
CA GLY A 151 -13.36 -6.85 -12.57
C GLY A 151 -13.46 -8.08 -13.47
N SER A 152 -12.45 -8.90 -13.47
CA SER A 152 -12.47 -10.14 -14.25
C SER A 152 -11.70 -11.26 -13.54
N LEU A 153 -12.39 -12.36 -13.29
CA LEU A 153 -11.77 -13.65 -13.02
C LEU A 153 -11.50 -14.32 -14.36
N ALA A 154 -10.49 -13.79 -15.09
CA ALA A 154 -10.12 -14.32 -16.38
C ALA A 154 -9.75 -15.81 -16.31
N ALA A 155 -10.28 -16.61 -17.23
CA ALA A 155 -9.87 -18.00 -17.33
C ALA A 155 -8.37 -18.06 -17.69
N PRO A 156 -7.60 -18.93 -17.03
CA PRO A 156 -6.19 -19.09 -17.35
C PRO A 156 -6.00 -19.67 -18.74
N ASP A 157 -4.94 -19.25 -19.42
CA ASP A 157 -4.56 -19.84 -20.70
C ASP A 157 -4.20 -21.32 -20.54
N GLY A 158 -4.66 -22.15 -21.45
CA GLY A 158 -4.39 -23.60 -21.50
C GLY A 158 -5.30 -24.43 -20.60
N SER A 159 -4.91 -25.69 -20.37
CA SER A 159 -5.72 -26.62 -19.57
C SER A 159 -5.62 -26.29 -18.07
N PHE A 160 -6.76 -26.26 -17.40
CA PHE A 160 -6.81 -26.12 -15.94
C PHE A 160 -6.05 -27.26 -15.24
N ASP A 161 -6.21 -28.50 -15.74
CA ASP A 161 -5.64 -29.69 -15.09
C ASP A 161 -4.12 -29.71 -15.08
N ASP A 162 -3.47 -29.09 -16.07
CA ASP A 162 -2.01 -29.00 -16.14
C ASP A 162 -1.41 -28.14 -15.00
N ARG A 163 -2.20 -27.23 -14.43
CA ARG A 163 -1.80 -26.29 -13.39
C ARG A 163 -2.77 -26.26 -12.20
N ALA A 164 -3.54 -27.31 -12.02
CA ALA A 164 -4.68 -27.35 -11.08
C ALA A 164 -4.33 -26.92 -9.66
N GLU A 165 -3.16 -27.31 -9.14
CA GLU A 165 -2.72 -26.93 -7.78
C GLU A 165 -2.53 -25.41 -7.66
N ALA A 166 -1.79 -24.80 -8.60
CA ALA A 166 -1.52 -23.37 -8.62
C ALA A 166 -2.80 -22.56 -8.77
N LEU A 167 -3.67 -22.97 -9.69
CA LEU A 167 -4.93 -22.28 -9.96
C LEU A 167 -5.91 -22.40 -8.78
N ARG A 168 -5.92 -23.51 -8.07
CA ARG A 168 -6.71 -23.65 -6.83
C ARG A 168 -6.18 -22.77 -5.70
N ASP A 169 -4.86 -22.64 -5.56
CA ASP A 169 -4.27 -21.72 -4.60
C ASP A 169 -4.65 -20.26 -4.91
N GLU A 170 -4.69 -19.88 -6.20
CA GLU A 170 -5.11 -18.56 -6.66
C GLU A 170 -6.61 -18.31 -6.38
N ILE A 171 -7.48 -19.25 -6.76
CA ILE A 171 -8.92 -19.21 -6.46
C ILE A 171 -9.15 -19.06 -4.96
N GLN A 172 -8.42 -19.82 -4.16
CA GLN A 172 -8.54 -19.80 -2.71
C GLN A 172 -8.13 -18.45 -2.12
N GLY A 173 -7.04 -17.87 -2.63
CA GLY A 173 -6.57 -16.55 -2.22
C GLY A 173 -7.61 -15.46 -2.54
N PHE A 174 -8.10 -15.44 -3.77
CA PHE A 174 -9.15 -14.51 -4.21
C PHE A 174 -10.43 -14.66 -3.36
N THR A 175 -10.92 -15.89 -3.21
CA THR A 175 -12.17 -16.17 -2.48
C THR A 175 -12.07 -15.74 -1.01
N THR A 176 -10.97 -16.09 -0.34
CA THR A 176 -10.76 -15.74 1.07
C THR A 176 -10.66 -14.23 1.24
N GLY A 177 -9.95 -13.55 0.33
CA GLY A 177 -9.83 -12.10 0.34
C GLY A 177 -11.15 -11.39 0.10
N LEU A 178 -11.92 -11.81 -0.92
CA LEU A 178 -13.24 -11.26 -1.24
C LEU A 178 -14.22 -11.40 -0.06
N LEU A 179 -14.27 -12.58 0.58
CA LEU A 179 -15.10 -12.80 1.75
C LEU A 179 -14.66 -11.93 2.93
N GLY A 180 -13.36 -11.71 3.09
CA GLY A 180 -12.80 -10.79 4.07
C GLY A 180 -13.30 -9.35 3.91
N MET A 181 -13.42 -8.84 2.68
CA MET A 181 -13.93 -7.49 2.40
C MET A 181 -15.39 -7.28 2.84
N VAL A 182 -16.19 -8.34 2.92
CA VAL A 182 -17.57 -8.29 3.45
C VAL A 182 -17.67 -8.77 4.89
N GLY A 183 -16.55 -8.81 5.61
CA GLY A 183 -16.49 -9.16 7.04
C GLY A 183 -16.69 -10.65 7.34
N ILE A 184 -16.61 -11.53 6.34
CA ILE A 184 -16.74 -12.97 6.53
C ILE A 184 -15.35 -13.59 6.71
N LYS A 185 -15.06 -14.05 7.93
CA LYS A 185 -13.84 -14.83 8.23
C LYS A 185 -14.04 -16.27 7.78
N ALA A 186 -13.67 -16.57 6.55
CA ALA A 186 -13.90 -17.85 5.93
C ALA A 186 -12.64 -18.72 5.98
N ASP A 187 -12.75 -19.90 6.59
CA ASP A 187 -11.74 -20.96 6.49
C ASP A 187 -11.91 -21.70 5.15
N PRO A 188 -10.82 -21.90 4.39
CA PRO A 188 -10.88 -22.54 3.07
C PRO A 188 -11.48 -23.94 3.03
N ILE A 189 -11.41 -24.67 4.13
CA ILE A 189 -11.80 -26.08 4.18
C ILE A 189 -13.20 -26.27 4.79
N SER A 190 -13.57 -25.40 5.74
CA SER A 190 -14.77 -25.60 6.55
C SER A 190 -15.91 -24.61 6.28
N SER A 191 -15.61 -23.42 5.71
CA SER A 191 -16.65 -22.41 5.47
C SER A 191 -17.43 -22.69 4.19
N ARG A 192 -18.75 -22.78 4.30
CA ARG A 192 -19.67 -23.05 3.19
C ARG A 192 -19.54 -22.01 2.07
N GLU A 193 -19.40 -20.73 2.46
CA GLU A 193 -19.24 -19.59 1.57
C GLU A 193 -17.98 -19.74 0.71
N ASN A 194 -16.87 -20.06 1.36
CA ASN A 194 -15.59 -20.25 0.67
C ASN A 194 -15.65 -21.44 -0.29
N ILE A 195 -16.15 -22.58 0.17
CA ILE A 195 -16.28 -23.80 -0.63
C ILE A 195 -17.17 -23.55 -1.85
N LEU A 196 -18.30 -22.86 -1.69
CA LEU A 196 -19.19 -22.56 -2.81
C LEU A 196 -18.50 -21.70 -3.85
N ILE A 197 -17.99 -20.51 -3.46
CA ILE A 197 -17.38 -19.55 -4.39
C ILE A 197 -16.18 -20.19 -5.11
N ALA A 198 -15.30 -20.87 -4.37
CA ALA A 198 -14.13 -21.52 -4.96
C ALA A 198 -14.53 -22.58 -6.01
N ASN A 199 -15.56 -23.39 -5.75
CA ASN A 199 -16.05 -24.37 -6.71
C ASN A 199 -16.72 -23.72 -7.94
N LEU A 200 -17.40 -22.58 -7.79
CA LEU A 200 -17.98 -21.85 -8.90
C LEU A 200 -16.91 -21.29 -9.84
N ILE A 201 -15.84 -20.70 -9.27
CA ILE A 201 -14.71 -20.19 -10.04
C ILE A 201 -13.97 -21.36 -10.73
N GLU A 202 -13.68 -22.46 -10.00
CA GLU A 202 -13.04 -23.64 -10.61
C GLU A 202 -13.90 -24.21 -11.73
N HIS A 203 -15.23 -24.25 -11.57
CA HIS A 203 -16.15 -24.71 -12.62
C HIS A 203 -16.05 -23.83 -13.87
N ALA A 204 -16.03 -22.50 -13.74
CA ALA A 204 -15.87 -21.58 -14.86
C ALA A 204 -14.54 -21.81 -15.59
N TRP A 205 -13.44 -21.81 -14.84
CA TRP A 205 -12.08 -21.92 -15.40
C TRP A 205 -11.81 -23.27 -16.07
N ARG A 206 -12.38 -24.38 -15.54
CA ARG A 206 -12.32 -25.71 -16.20
C ARG A 206 -13.03 -25.74 -17.54
N ASN A 207 -14.04 -24.89 -17.72
CA ASN A 207 -14.76 -24.73 -18.97
C ASN A 207 -14.16 -23.63 -19.87
N GLY A 208 -12.99 -23.07 -19.53
CA GLY A 208 -12.37 -21.98 -20.27
C GLY A 208 -13.19 -20.67 -20.22
N GLN A 209 -14.07 -20.52 -19.24
CA GLN A 209 -14.95 -19.38 -19.12
C GLN A 209 -14.40 -18.38 -18.10
N SER A 210 -14.14 -17.15 -18.54
CA SER A 210 -13.89 -16.01 -17.65
C SER A 210 -15.18 -15.64 -16.92
N LEU A 211 -15.04 -15.27 -15.65
CA LEU A 211 -16.18 -15.02 -14.77
C LEU A 211 -16.17 -13.57 -14.31
N ALA A 212 -17.20 -12.82 -14.66
CA ALA A 212 -17.42 -11.49 -14.13
C ALA A 212 -18.13 -11.55 -12.75
N MET A 213 -17.99 -10.50 -11.94
CA MET A 213 -18.55 -10.49 -10.58
C MET A 213 -20.08 -10.58 -10.55
N ASP A 214 -20.78 -9.94 -11.47
CA ASP A 214 -22.23 -10.03 -11.62
C ASP A 214 -22.68 -11.47 -11.91
N THR A 215 -21.97 -12.15 -12.80
CA THR A 215 -22.20 -13.56 -13.12
C THR A 215 -21.91 -14.45 -11.92
N LEU A 216 -20.83 -14.19 -11.16
CA LEU A 216 -20.52 -14.91 -9.93
C LEU A 216 -21.65 -14.76 -8.90
N LEU A 217 -22.18 -13.55 -8.70
CA LEU A 217 -23.30 -13.31 -7.79
C LEU A 217 -24.56 -14.03 -8.25
N GLY A 218 -24.85 -14.02 -9.56
CA GLY A 218 -25.94 -14.81 -10.14
C GLY A 218 -25.78 -16.32 -9.89
N TRP A 219 -24.55 -16.80 -10.00
CA TRP A 219 -24.24 -18.22 -9.75
C TRP A 219 -24.25 -18.58 -8.27
N ILE A 220 -23.94 -17.67 -7.36
CA ILE A 220 -24.15 -17.90 -5.92
C ILE A 220 -25.63 -18.16 -5.62
N GLN A 221 -26.53 -17.36 -6.20
CA GLN A 221 -27.97 -17.54 -6.02
C GLN A 221 -28.49 -18.80 -6.72
N ARG A 222 -28.07 -19.01 -7.98
CA ARG A 222 -28.49 -20.13 -8.85
C ARG A 222 -27.27 -20.85 -9.43
N PRO A 223 -26.66 -21.74 -8.63
CA PRO A 223 -25.42 -22.39 -9.05
C PRO A 223 -25.61 -23.28 -10.29
N PRO A 224 -24.66 -23.25 -11.26
CA PRO A 224 -24.67 -24.16 -12.41
C PRO A 224 -24.31 -25.59 -12.03
N ILE A 225 -23.80 -25.81 -10.82
CA ILE A 225 -23.44 -27.12 -10.28
C ILE A 225 -24.56 -27.63 -9.35
N ARG A 226 -24.81 -28.92 -9.34
CA ARG A 226 -25.88 -29.52 -8.52
C ARG A 226 -25.39 -30.09 -7.20
N LYS A 227 -24.11 -30.43 -7.11
CA LYS A 227 -23.51 -31.06 -5.93
C LYS A 227 -22.22 -30.38 -5.54
N LEU A 228 -21.97 -30.36 -4.23
CA LEU A 228 -20.70 -30.00 -3.61
C LEU A 228 -20.20 -31.22 -2.81
N GLY A 229 -19.13 -31.84 -3.27
CA GLY A 229 -18.74 -33.15 -2.74
C GLY A 229 -19.81 -34.20 -2.96
N VAL A 230 -20.29 -34.80 -1.88
CA VAL A 230 -21.34 -35.85 -1.92
C VAL A 230 -22.77 -35.32 -1.73
N PHE A 231 -22.91 -34.08 -1.25
CA PHE A 231 -24.20 -33.49 -0.94
C PHE A 231 -24.77 -32.67 -2.10
N ASP A 232 -26.09 -32.68 -2.24
CA ASP A 232 -26.77 -31.72 -3.09
C ASP A 232 -26.59 -30.30 -2.52
N ILE A 233 -26.52 -29.32 -3.41
CA ILE A 233 -26.19 -27.95 -3.03
C ILE A 233 -27.20 -27.34 -2.05
N GLU A 234 -28.48 -27.69 -2.20
CA GLU A 234 -29.54 -27.24 -1.31
C GLU A 234 -29.40 -27.78 0.12
N SER A 235 -28.83 -28.99 0.26
CA SER A 235 -28.56 -29.58 1.58
C SER A 235 -27.26 -29.03 2.18
N PHE A 236 -26.28 -28.66 1.36
CA PHE A 236 -25.00 -28.14 1.82
C PHE A 236 -25.09 -26.65 2.15
N PHE A 237 -25.72 -25.86 1.27
CA PHE A 237 -25.86 -24.42 1.40
C PHE A 237 -27.24 -23.99 0.84
N PRO A 238 -28.29 -23.89 1.67
CA PRO A 238 -29.66 -23.59 1.27
C PRO A 238 -29.80 -22.27 0.51
N ALA A 239 -30.85 -22.14 -0.30
CA ALA A 239 -31.08 -20.97 -1.15
C ALA A 239 -31.15 -19.65 -0.38
N ASP A 240 -31.77 -19.64 0.79
CA ASP A 240 -31.89 -18.44 1.63
C ASP A 240 -30.51 -17.99 2.15
N ASP A 241 -29.68 -18.92 2.62
CA ASP A 241 -28.31 -18.60 3.07
C ASP A 241 -27.43 -18.11 1.92
N ARG A 242 -27.61 -18.66 0.69
CA ARG A 242 -26.93 -18.19 -0.52
C ARG A 242 -27.38 -16.79 -0.92
N LEU A 243 -28.65 -16.48 -0.76
CA LEU A 243 -29.17 -15.14 -1.01
C LEU A 243 -28.54 -14.11 -0.03
N ASP A 244 -28.42 -14.47 1.24
CA ASP A 244 -27.77 -13.61 2.24
C ASP A 244 -26.30 -13.33 1.88
N LEU A 245 -25.57 -14.34 1.41
CA LEU A 245 -24.21 -14.17 0.91
C LEU A 245 -24.17 -13.27 -0.31
N ALA A 246 -25.06 -13.50 -1.29
CA ALA A 246 -25.14 -12.69 -2.49
C ALA A 246 -25.49 -11.22 -2.19
N MET A 247 -26.38 -10.98 -1.22
CA MET A 247 -26.74 -9.63 -0.77
C MET A 247 -25.57 -8.89 -0.13
N LYS A 248 -24.75 -9.56 0.70
CA LYS A 248 -23.55 -8.96 1.28
C LYS A 248 -22.53 -8.56 0.20
N LEU A 249 -22.26 -9.46 -0.75
CA LEU A 249 -21.36 -9.18 -1.87
C LEU A 249 -21.93 -8.11 -2.81
N ASN A 250 -23.24 -8.11 -3.05
CA ASN A 250 -23.89 -7.06 -3.82
C ASN A 250 -23.79 -5.69 -3.14
N GLY A 251 -23.84 -5.63 -1.80
CA GLY A 251 -23.63 -4.39 -1.04
C GLY A 251 -22.24 -3.77 -1.35
N LEU A 252 -21.23 -4.60 -1.52
CA LEU A 252 -19.90 -4.16 -1.96
C LEU A 252 -19.94 -3.57 -3.38
N LEU A 253 -20.53 -4.30 -4.34
CA LEU A 253 -20.64 -3.85 -5.75
C LEU A 253 -21.48 -2.59 -5.92
N ALA A 254 -22.53 -2.44 -5.10
CA ALA A 254 -23.44 -1.28 -5.14
C ALA A 254 -22.84 -0.02 -4.47
N SER A 255 -21.71 -0.15 -3.78
CA SER A 255 -21.03 1.00 -3.18
C SER A 255 -20.49 1.94 -4.27
N PRO A 256 -20.75 3.28 -4.19
CA PRO A 256 -20.34 4.23 -5.22
C PRO A 256 -18.84 4.23 -5.55
N GLY A 257 -18.00 3.94 -4.55
CA GLY A 257 -16.54 3.86 -4.75
C GLY A 257 -16.04 2.55 -5.35
N PHE A 258 -16.91 1.54 -5.46
CA PHE A 258 -16.46 0.19 -5.85
C PHE A 258 -16.17 0.03 -7.33
N SER A 259 -16.73 0.87 -8.21
CA SER A 259 -16.40 0.87 -9.64
C SER A 259 -14.90 1.01 -9.90
N THR A 260 -14.20 1.79 -9.07
CA THR A 260 -12.74 2.00 -9.19
C THR A 260 -11.90 0.73 -8.95
N TRP A 261 -12.49 -0.31 -8.33
CA TRP A 261 -11.84 -1.61 -8.15
C TRP A 261 -11.93 -2.52 -9.40
N MET A 262 -12.82 -2.17 -10.32
CA MET A 262 -13.05 -2.87 -11.59
C MET A 262 -12.46 -2.11 -12.77
N ASP A 263 -12.05 -0.86 -12.56
CA ASP A 263 -11.46 -0.01 -13.59
C ASP A 263 -9.94 -0.17 -13.65
N GLY A 264 -9.35 0.17 -14.79
CA GLY A 264 -7.91 0.30 -14.98
C GLY A 264 -7.23 -0.94 -15.54
N THR A 265 -5.93 -1.04 -15.26
CA THR A 265 -5.07 -2.14 -15.75
C THR A 265 -5.45 -3.46 -15.08
N GLU A 266 -5.63 -4.52 -15.87
CA GLU A 266 -5.85 -5.85 -15.31
C GLU A 266 -4.65 -6.33 -14.50
N LEU A 267 -4.92 -7.08 -13.42
CA LEU A 267 -3.88 -7.69 -12.60
C LEU A 267 -3.23 -8.86 -13.36
N ASP A 268 -2.18 -8.56 -14.09
CA ASP A 268 -1.33 -9.49 -14.80
C ASP A 268 0.13 -9.25 -14.43
N ILE A 269 0.84 -10.26 -13.94
CA ILE A 269 2.20 -10.11 -13.41
C ILE A 269 3.21 -9.68 -14.47
N PRO A 270 3.26 -10.28 -15.67
CA PRO A 270 4.10 -9.80 -16.76
C PRO A 270 3.92 -8.31 -17.07
N ASN A 271 2.68 -7.85 -17.19
CA ASN A 271 2.37 -6.45 -17.54
C ASN A 271 2.73 -5.46 -16.41
N LEU A 272 2.71 -5.90 -15.16
CA LEU A 272 3.17 -5.08 -14.04
C LEU A 272 4.69 -4.95 -14.00
N LEU A 273 5.40 -6.02 -14.39
CA LEU A 273 6.85 -6.13 -14.21
C LEU A 273 7.67 -5.74 -15.44
N TRP A 274 7.07 -5.73 -16.63
CA TRP A 274 7.74 -5.35 -17.87
C TRP A 274 6.84 -4.47 -18.73
N ALA A 275 7.42 -3.40 -19.28
CA ALA A 275 6.80 -2.61 -20.34
C ALA A 275 7.79 -2.49 -21.50
N ASP A 276 7.36 -2.85 -22.70
CA ASP A 276 8.20 -2.85 -23.92
C ASP A 276 9.56 -3.58 -23.74
N GLY A 277 9.56 -4.61 -22.89
CA GLY A 277 10.75 -5.40 -22.55
C GLY A 277 11.68 -4.77 -21.51
N ALA A 278 11.41 -3.56 -21.05
CA ALA A 278 12.14 -2.92 -19.96
C ALA A 278 11.57 -3.31 -18.58
N PRO A 279 12.43 -3.47 -17.55
CA PRO A 279 11.97 -3.75 -16.19
C PRO A 279 11.17 -2.59 -15.62
N GLN A 280 10.18 -2.88 -14.79
CA GLN A 280 9.32 -1.91 -14.13
C GLN A 280 9.49 -1.96 -12.61
N ALA A 281 9.45 -0.78 -11.98
CA ALA A 281 9.13 -0.64 -10.58
C ALA A 281 7.60 -0.50 -10.46
N ALA A 282 6.92 -1.60 -10.15
CA ALA A 282 5.48 -1.63 -9.92
C ALA A 282 5.21 -1.35 -8.44
N VAL A 283 4.93 -0.10 -8.08
CA VAL A 283 4.59 0.33 -6.72
C VAL A 283 3.09 0.18 -6.51
N ILE A 284 2.70 -0.79 -5.70
CA ILE A 284 1.30 -0.98 -5.30
C ILE A 284 1.05 -0.17 -4.04
N TYR A 285 0.46 0.99 -4.21
CA TYR A 285 0.16 1.94 -3.14
C TYR A 285 -1.09 1.51 -2.37
N LEU A 286 -0.93 1.23 -1.08
CA LEU A 286 -1.98 0.66 -0.23
C LEU A 286 -2.36 1.57 0.95
N ALA A 287 -1.74 2.75 1.09
CA ALA A 287 -1.90 3.59 2.27
C ALA A 287 -3.33 4.11 2.48
N HIS A 288 -4.10 4.25 1.40
CA HIS A 288 -5.50 4.71 1.42
C HIS A 288 -6.52 3.62 1.73
N LEU A 289 -6.10 2.36 1.76
CA LEU A 289 -6.99 1.21 1.92
C LEU A 289 -7.20 0.85 3.40
N SER A 290 -8.35 0.30 3.74
CA SER A 290 -8.62 -0.36 5.02
C SER A 290 -7.75 -1.63 5.18
N ASP A 291 -7.69 -2.19 6.37
CA ASP A 291 -6.91 -3.39 6.62
C ASP A 291 -7.45 -4.60 5.84
N GLU A 292 -8.76 -4.74 5.71
CA GLU A 292 -9.40 -5.80 4.93
C GLU A 292 -9.09 -5.67 3.43
N GLU A 293 -9.18 -4.46 2.90
CA GLU A 293 -8.83 -4.16 1.50
C GLU A 293 -7.35 -4.42 1.23
N ARG A 294 -6.45 -4.01 2.13
CA ARG A 294 -5.02 -4.33 2.03
C ARG A 294 -4.77 -5.83 1.98
N GLN A 295 -5.43 -6.59 2.87
CA GLN A 295 -5.32 -8.05 2.88
C GLN A 295 -5.80 -8.65 1.56
N PHE A 296 -6.92 -8.17 1.02
CA PHE A 296 -7.45 -8.63 -0.28
C PHE A 296 -6.48 -8.35 -1.42
N VAL A 297 -5.99 -7.12 -1.55
CA VAL A 297 -5.06 -6.71 -2.62
C VAL A 297 -3.77 -7.52 -2.56
N VAL A 298 -3.13 -7.58 -1.38
CA VAL A 298 -1.86 -8.30 -1.19
C VAL A 298 -2.04 -9.79 -1.48
N THR A 299 -3.12 -10.39 -0.99
CA THR A 299 -3.42 -11.81 -1.24
C THR A 299 -3.59 -12.09 -2.72
N SER A 300 -4.37 -11.27 -3.43
CA SER A 300 -4.64 -11.44 -4.87
C SER A 300 -3.37 -11.31 -5.71
N ILE A 301 -2.56 -10.27 -5.47
CA ILE A 301 -1.32 -10.03 -6.20
C ILE A 301 -0.31 -11.15 -5.95
N LEU A 302 -0.09 -11.55 -4.70
CA LEU A 302 0.87 -12.61 -4.38
C LEU A 302 0.41 -13.98 -4.86
N SER A 303 -0.91 -14.26 -4.89
CA SER A 303 -1.44 -15.50 -5.47
C SER A 303 -1.20 -15.54 -6.99
N LYS A 304 -1.44 -14.44 -7.70
CA LYS A 304 -1.09 -14.30 -9.14
C LYS A 304 0.41 -14.46 -9.38
N LEU A 305 1.25 -13.86 -8.51
CA LEU A 305 2.72 -14.02 -8.59
C LEU A 305 3.13 -15.49 -8.43
N ILE A 306 2.52 -16.23 -7.50
CA ILE A 306 2.78 -17.67 -7.31
C ILE A 306 2.38 -18.46 -8.55
N THR A 307 1.20 -18.21 -9.10
CA THR A 307 0.73 -18.87 -10.32
C THR A 307 1.67 -18.59 -11.48
N TRP A 308 2.05 -17.33 -11.68
CA TRP A 308 2.98 -16.93 -12.74
C TRP A 308 4.38 -17.54 -12.54
N MET A 309 4.98 -17.46 -11.35
CA MET A 309 6.33 -17.99 -11.13
C MET A 309 6.43 -19.49 -11.43
N ARG A 310 5.39 -20.26 -11.12
CA ARG A 310 5.33 -21.71 -11.40
C ARG A 310 5.30 -22.04 -12.90
N THR A 311 5.02 -21.07 -13.76
CA THR A 311 5.13 -21.23 -15.23
C THR A 311 6.54 -20.92 -15.74
N GLN A 312 7.41 -20.35 -14.90
CA GLN A 312 8.75 -19.94 -15.31
C GLN A 312 9.74 -21.11 -15.22
N PRO A 313 10.74 -21.15 -16.10
CA PRO A 313 11.84 -22.11 -15.94
C PRO A 313 12.62 -21.79 -14.67
N GLY A 314 13.21 -22.82 -14.06
CA GLY A 314 14.10 -22.64 -12.89
C GLY A 314 15.25 -21.68 -13.18
N SER A 315 15.66 -20.89 -12.17
CA SER A 315 16.73 -19.92 -12.28
C SER A 315 17.51 -19.82 -10.98
N GLY A 316 18.84 -19.76 -11.09
CA GLY A 316 19.72 -19.39 -9.98
C GLY A 316 19.90 -17.88 -9.85
N ASP A 317 19.57 -17.10 -10.91
CA ASP A 317 19.66 -15.64 -10.92
C ASP A 317 18.35 -15.01 -10.43
N LEU A 318 18.45 -13.81 -9.87
CA LEU A 318 17.29 -13.01 -9.46
C LEU A 318 16.53 -12.54 -10.69
N ARG A 319 15.32 -13.06 -10.89
CA ARG A 319 14.42 -12.71 -11.99
C ARG A 319 13.49 -11.55 -11.65
N VAL A 320 13.00 -11.53 -10.41
CA VAL A 320 12.07 -10.53 -9.88
C VAL A 320 12.40 -10.30 -8.42
N LEU A 321 12.40 -9.05 -7.98
CA LEU A 321 12.47 -8.69 -6.57
C LEU A 321 11.09 -8.23 -6.10
N THR A 322 10.49 -8.96 -5.15
CA THR A 322 9.27 -8.53 -4.46
C THR A 322 9.66 -7.89 -3.14
N TYR A 323 9.31 -6.63 -2.95
CA TYR A 323 9.55 -5.89 -1.71
C TYR A 323 8.24 -5.65 -0.97
N MET A 324 8.23 -5.92 0.34
CA MET A 324 7.09 -5.65 1.20
C MET A 324 7.54 -4.77 2.37
N ASP A 325 7.04 -3.55 2.42
CA ASP A 325 7.24 -2.68 3.58
C ASP A 325 6.26 -3.03 4.70
N GLU A 326 6.67 -2.81 5.95
CA GLU A 326 5.86 -3.01 7.17
C GLU A 326 5.05 -4.32 7.17
N VAL A 327 5.74 -5.43 6.94
CA VAL A 327 5.11 -6.75 6.72
C VAL A 327 4.40 -7.33 7.95
N PHE A 328 4.56 -6.76 9.13
CA PHE A 328 4.03 -7.30 10.39
C PHE A 328 2.51 -7.55 10.37
N GLY A 329 1.73 -6.69 9.72
CA GLY A 329 0.27 -6.84 9.59
C GLY A 329 -0.17 -8.01 8.69
N PHE A 330 0.74 -8.55 7.88
CA PHE A 330 0.46 -9.61 6.90
C PHE A 330 0.93 -11.00 7.35
N VAL A 331 1.94 -11.07 8.22
CA VAL A 331 2.54 -12.34 8.68
C VAL A 331 2.69 -12.37 10.19
N PRO A 332 1.61 -12.18 10.96
CA PRO A 332 1.66 -12.23 12.41
C PRO A 332 1.93 -13.64 12.94
N PRO A 333 2.50 -13.81 14.16
CA PRO A 333 2.86 -15.11 14.72
C PRO A 333 1.69 -16.07 14.88
N THR A 334 0.55 -15.59 15.37
CA THR A 334 -0.59 -16.42 15.78
C THR A 334 -1.81 -16.32 14.87
N ALA A 335 -2.14 -15.12 14.38
CA ALA A 335 -3.26 -14.93 13.46
C ALA A 335 -2.91 -15.44 12.06
N ASN A 336 -3.96 -15.77 11.29
CA ASN A 336 -3.84 -16.25 9.91
C ASN A 336 -4.63 -15.34 8.96
N PRO A 337 -4.17 -14.07 8.75
CA PRO A 337 -4.79 -13.23 7.74
C PRO A 337 -4.61 -13.82 6.33
N PRO A 338 -5.47 -13.46 5.35
CA PRO A 338 -5.44 -14.03 4.01
C PRO A 338 -4.06 -13.99 3.33
N ALA A 339 -3.32 -12.88 3.46
CA ALA A 339 -2.01 -12.69 2.84
C ALA A 339 -0.89 -13.56 3.44
N LYS A 340 -1.07 -14.10 4.64
CA LYS A 340 -0.03 -14.91 5.30
C LYS A 340 0.34 -16.15 4.50
N ARG A 341 -0.68 -16.86 3.97
CA ARG A 341 -0.46 -18.11 3.23
C ARG A 341 0.38 -17.90 1.96
N PRO A 342 0.05 -16.98 1.04
CA PRO A 342 0.87 -16.75 -0.15
C PRO A 342 2.28 -16.26 0.18
N ILE A 343 2.48 -15.42 1.22
CA ILE A 343 3.82 -15.00 1.65
C ILE A 343 4.67 -16.21 2.08
N LEU A 344 4.12 -17.07 2.94
CA LEU A 344 4.84 -18.27 3.38
C LEU A 344 5.09 -19.27 2.23
N THR A 345 4.23 -19.32 1.22
CA THR A 345 4.42 -20.13 0.02
C THR A 345 5.58 -19.60 -0.82
N LEU A 346 5.64 -18.29 -1.05
CA LEU A 346 6.76 -17.64 -1.75
C LEU A 346 8.09 -17.92 -1.04
N LEU A 347 8.16 -17.69 0.28
CA LEU A 347 9.36 -17.94 1.07
C LEU A 347 9.86 -19.40 1.00
N LYS A 348 9.00 -20.35 0.68
CA LYS A 348 9.38 -21.77 0.55
C LYS A 348 9.71 -22.20 -0.87
N GLN A 349 9.08 -21.62 -1.88
CA GLN A 349 9.11 -22.15 -3.24
C GLN A 349 9.77 -21.22 -4.25
N ALA A 350 9.75 -19.91 -4.02
CA ALA A 350 10.06 -18.91 -5.05
C ALA A 350 11.56 -18.88 -5.43
N ARG A 351 12.43 -19.36 -4.54
CA ARG A 351 13.88 -19.50 -4.81
C ARG A 351 14.18 -20.23 -6.11
N ALA A 352 13.51 -21.35 -6.34
CA ALA A 352 13.75 -22.20 -7.52
C ALA A 352 13.46 -21.48 -8.85
N PHE A 353 12.67 -20.43 -8.82
CA PHE A 353 12.23 -19.67 -9.99
C PHE A 353 12.91 -18.29 -10.12
N GLY A 354 13.87 -17.99 -9.23
CA GLY A 354 14.55 -16.70 -9.21
C GLY A 354 13.69 -15.54 -8.70
N VAL A 355 12.63 -15.81 -7.95
CA VAL A 355 11.80 -14.76 -7.33
C VAL A 355 12.27 -14.51 -5.91
N GLY A 356 12.86 -13.35 -5.68
CA GLY A 356 13.32 -12.89 -4.37
C GLY A 356 12.20 -12.17 -3.62
N LEU A 357 12.11 -12.40 -2.30
CA LEU A 357 11.22 -11.67 -1.41
C LEU A 357 12.05 -10.95 -0.36
N LEU A 358 11.93 -9.63 -0.29
CA LEU A 358 12.60 -8.77 0.70
C LEU A 358 11.54 -8.13 1.59
N LEU A 359 11.51 -8.56 2.84
CA LEU A 359 10.54 -8.14 3.84
C LEU A 359 11.14 -7.06 4.73
N SER A 360 10.40 -5.98 4.99
CA SER A 360 10.81 -4.91 5.91
C SER A 360 9.84 -4.82 7.09
N THR A 361 10.39 -4.69 8.31
CA THR A 361 9.59 -4.48 9.52
C THR A 361 10.34 -3.70 10.59
N GLN A 362 9.59 -2.96 11.40
CA GLN A 362 10.12 -2.33 12.60
C GLN A 362 9.93 -3.20 13.86
N ASN A 363 9.04 -4.19 13.80
CA ASN A 363 8.69 -5.04 14.94
C ASN A 363 8.98 -6.53 14.62
N PRO A 364 10.19 -7.00 14.80
CA PRO A 364 10.53 -8.39 14.49
C PRO A 364 9.80 -9.40 15.39
N VAL A 365 9.38 -9.00 16.60
CA VAL A 365 8.59 -9.85 17.51
C VAL A 365 7.21 -10.19 16.92
N ASP A 366 6.66 -9.31 16.08
CA ASP A 366 5.36 -9.46 15.48
C ASP A 366 5.38 -10.26 14.17
N LEU A 367 6.53 -10.85 13.80
CA LEU A 367 6.63 -11.73 12.64
C LEU A 367 6.55 -13.22 13.01
N ASP A 368 5.87 -13.98 12.12
CA ASP A 368 5.84 -15.43 12.20
C ASP A 368 7.26 -16.02 12.08
N TYR A 369 7.58 -16.95 12.96
CA TYR A 369 8.89 -17.60 12.99
C TYR A 369 9.24 -18.29 11.66
N LYS A 370 8.24 -18.88 10.96
CA LYS A 370 8.45 -19.54 9.67
C LYS A 370 8.84 -18.55 8.56
N ALA A 371 8.35 -17.31 8.64
CA ALA A 371 8.77 -16.26 7.71
C ALA A 371 10.24 -15.90 7.96
N MET A 372 10.60 -15.72 9.21
CA MET A 372 11.97 -15.36 9.61
C MET A 372 12.97 -16.47 9.26
N SER A 373 12.70 -17.71 9.61
CA SER A 373 13.63 -18.84 9.41
C SER A 373 13.83 -19.22 7.93
N ASN A 374 13.01 -18.77 7.01
CA ASN A 374 13.18 -18.98 5.57
C ASN A 374 13.97 -17.87 4.86
N ALA A 375 14.35 -16.79 5.57
CA ALA A 375 15.16 -15.72 4.99
C ALA A 375 16.65 -16.04 5.12
N GLY A 376 17.36 -16.08 3.98
CA GLY A 376 18.80 -16.30 3.91
C GLY A 376 19.63 -15.05 4.16
N THR A 377 19.03 -13.85 4.02
CA THR A 377 19.72 -12.57 4.19
C THR A 377 19.02 -11.71 5.25
N TRP A 378 19.83 -11.13 6.13
CA TRP A 378 19.38 -10.27 7.20
C TRP A 378 20.12 -8.94 7.18
N CYS A 379 19.35 -7.85 7.12
CA CYS A 379 19.86 -6.49 7.33
C CYS A 379 19.29 -5.96 8.64
N ILE A 380 20.08 -6.00 9.70
CA ILE A 380 19.66 -5.64 11.05
C ILE A 380 20.13 -4.22 11.32
N GLY A 381 19.22 -3.30 11.42
CA GLY A 381 19.44 -1.94 11.89
C GLY A 381 19.25 -1.82 13.40
N ARG A 382 19.34 -0.60 13.92
CA ARG A 382 19.11 -0.32 15.35
C ARG A 382 17.74 -0.84 15.79
N LEU A 383 17.69 -1.61 16.88
CA LEU A 383 16.48 -2.15 17.49
C LEU A 383 16.05 -1.31 18.71
N GLN A 384 14.76 -1.39 19.04
CA GLN A 384 14.18 -0.55 20.11
C GLN A 384 14.26 -1.21 21.47
N THR A 385 14.03 -2.54 21.55
CA THR A 385 13.92 -3.27 22.81
C THR A 385 14.84 -4.47 22.86
N GLU A 386 15.21 -4.91 24.08
CA GLU A 386 15.95 -6.15 24.30
C GLU A 386 15.15 -7.37 23.82
N ARG A 387 13.82 -7.30 23.82
CA ARG A 387 12.96 -8.37 23.32
C ARG A 387 13.08 -8.53 21.80
N ASP A 388 13.12 -7.41 21.05
CA ASP A 388 13.36 -7.45 19.60
C ASP A 388 14.70 -8.04 19.28
N LYS A 389 15.73 -7.65 20.03
CA LYS A 389 17.08 -8.16 19.88
C LYS A 389 17.17 -9.66 20.15
N ALA A 390 16.60 -10.13 21.27
CA ALA A 390 16.56 -11.55 21.61
C ALA A 390 15.83 -12.37 20.52
N ARG A 391 14.75 -11.83 19.96
CA ARG A 391 14.00 -12.49 18.87
C ARG A 391 14.84 -12.64 17.61
N ILE A 392 15.60 -11.62 17.24
CA ILE A 392 16.51 -11.67 16.09
C ILE A 392 17.64 -12.67 16.32
N LEU A 393 18.26 -12.63 17.50
CA LEU A 393 19.34 -13.57 17.86
C LEU A 393 18.84 -15.02 17.84
N GLU A 394 17.64 -15.30 18.36
CA GLU A 394 17.01 -16.62 18.28
C GLU A 394 16.81 -17.07 16.81
N ALA A 395 16.34 -16.17 15.94
CA ALA A 395 16.15 -16.49 14.54
C ALA A 395 17.47 -16.78 13.83
N LEU A 396 18.50 -15.97 14.04
CA LEU A 396 19.82 -16.14 13.43
C LEU A 396 20.51 -17.44 13.89
N THR A 397 20.45 -17.77 15.18
CA THR A 397 21.00 -19.00 15.73
C THR A 397 20.30 -20.26 15.23
N SER A 398 19.01 -20.15 14.89
CA SER A 398 18.27 -21.28 14.29
C SER A 398 18.67 -21.58 12.85
N VAL A 399 19.19 -20.58 12.14
CA VAL A 399 19.58 -20.69 10.73
C VAL A 399 21.09 -20.96 10.56
N SER A 400 21.91 -20.53 11.51
CA SER A 400 23.38 -20.70 11.48
C SER A 400 23.90 -21.13 12.85
N SER A 401 24.50 -22.33 12.93
CA SER A 401 25.00 -22.89 14.18
C SER A 401 26.35 -22.31 14.66
N ASP A 402 27.07 -21.58 13.79
CA ASP A 402 28.44 -21.10 14.04
C ASP A 402 28.50 -19.63 14.46
N VAL A 403 27.35 -19.00 14.79
CA VAL A 403 27.26 -17.59 15.13
C VAL A 403 27.59 -17.38 16.62
N ASP A 404 28.55 -16.49 16.90
CA ASP A 404 28.81 -16.01 18.27
C ASP A 404 27.71 -15.01 18.68
N VAL A 405 26.76 -15.47 19.49
CA VAL A 405 25.59 -14.70 19.96
C VAL A 405 26.02 -13.47 20.77
N ALA A 406 27.07 -13.57 21.58
CA ALA A 406 27.53 -12.45 22.41
C ALA A 406 28.13 -11.34 21.54
N GLN A 407 28.91 -11.71 20.54
CA GLN A 407 29.49 -10.78 19.58
C GLN A 407 28.39 -10.08 18.74
N LEU A 408 27.38 -10.82 18.30
CA LEU A 408 26.23 -10.25 17.57
C LEU A 408 25.44 -9.28 18.45
N ASP A 409 25.20 -9.62 19.70
CA ASP A 409 24.47 -8.79 20.64
C ASP A 409 25.15 -7.41 20.81
N ASP A 410 26.47 -7.42 21.02
CA ASP A 410 27.28 -6.21 21.11
C ASP A 410 27.27 -5.38 19.81
N GLN A 411 27.36 -6.06 18.66
CA GLN A 411 27.34 -5.39 17.36
C GLN A 411 26.00 -4.71 17.08
N ILE A 412 24.87 -5.37 17.38
CA ILE A 412 23.51 -4.82 17.18
C ILE A 412 23.29 -3.62 18.11
N SER A 413 23.72 -3.73 19.36
CA SER A 413 23.58 -2.65 20.37
C SER A 413 24.33 -1.38 19.98
N GLY A 414 25.46 -1.51 19.29
CA GLY A 414 26.30 -0.40 18.84
C GLY A 414 25.93 0.21 17.50
N LEU A 415 24.80 -0.16 16.87
CA LEU A 415 24.41 0.38 15.56
C LEU A 415 23.95 1.84 15.64
N ALA A 416 24.52 2.66 14.76
CA ALA A 416 24.12 4.05 14.56
C ALA A 416 22.97 4.14 13.52
N LYS A 417 22.39 5.34 13.38
CA LYS A 417 21.44 5.64 12.30
C LYS A 417 22.07 5.34 10.94
N ARG A 418 21.35 4.67 10.05
CA ARG A 418 21.78 4.23 8.70
C ARG A 418 22.93 3.22 8.73
N SER A 419 23.25 2.62 9.88
CA SER A 419 24.17 1.49 9.97
C SER A 419 23.40 0.22 10.17
N PHE A 420 23.84 -0.84 9.47
CA PHE A 420 23.21 -2.15 9.49
C PHE A 420 24.26 -3.24 9.67
N LEU A 421 23.83 -4.33 10.26
CA LEU A 421 24.55 -5.58 10.26
C LEU A 421 23.97 -6.46 9.15
N LEU A 422 24.76 -6.74 8.12
CA LEU A 422 24.42 -7.65 7.03
C LEU A 422 24.89 -9.05 7.42
N HIS A 423 23.95 -9.98 7.51
CA HIS A 423 24.23 -11.40 7.68
C HIS A 423 23.60 -12.18 6.53
N ASN A 424 24.42 -12.90 5.79
CA ASN A 424 23.98 -13.83 4.77
C ASN A 424 24.34 -15.25 5.23
N THR A 425 23.41 -16.19 5.15
CA THR A 425 23.62 -17.58 5.56
C THR A 425 24.72 -18.31 4.79
N ARG A 426 25.17 -17.76 3.66
CA ARG A 426 26.34 -18.25 2.90
C ARG A 426 27.67 -17.73 3.45
N ASP A 427 27.66 -16.57 4.11
CA ASP A 427 28.83 -15.94 4.69
C ASP A 427 28.99 -16.33 6.15
N ARG A 428 30.24 -16.59 6.57
CA ARG A 428 30.53 -17.02 7.94
C ARG A 428 30.48 -15.88 8.94
N GLU A 429 30.77 -14.65 8.52
CA GLU A 429 30.86 -13.50 9.40
C GLU A 429 29.91 -12.40 8.99
N PRO A 430 29.08 -11.89 9.92
CA PRO A 430 28.23 -10.72 9.66
C PRO A 430 29.07 -9.46 9.38
N GLN A 431 28.68 -8.70 8.37
CA GLN A 431 29.36 -7.47 7.99
C GLN A 431 28.60 -6.24 8.47
N ARG A 432 29.28 -5.37 9.23
CA ARG A 432 28.71 -4.07 9.59
C ARG A 432 28.98 -3.04 8.49
N PHE A 433 27.93 -2.38 8.01
CA PHE A 433 28.04 -1.37 6.97
C PHE A 433 27.14 -0.17 7.24
N THR A 434 27.43 0.95 6.59
CA THR A 434 26.53 2.12 6.49
C THR A 434 26.03 2.25 5.06
N THR A 435 24.74 2.57 4.90
CA THR A 435 24.12 2.66 3.58
C THR A 435 24.70 3.81 2.77
N ARG A 436 24.82 3.63 1.45
CA ARG A 436 25.06 4.73 0.52
C ARG A 436 23.92 5.75 0.54
N TRP A 437 24.11 6.85 -0.14
CA TRP A 437 23.01 7.80 -0.38
C TRP A 437 22.07 7.21 -1.43
N ALA A 438 20.74 7.35 -1.23
CA ALA A 438 19.74 6.95 -2.21
C ALA A 438 19.77 7.92 -3.41
N MET A 439 19.58 7.39 -4.62
CA MET A 439 19.44 8.20 -5.83
C MET A 439 18.08 8.90 -5.86
N SER A 440 17.07 8.27 -5.31
CA SER A 440 15.72 8.82 -5.16
C SER A 440 15.67 9.84 -4.02
N TYR A 441 14.90 10.90 -4.20
CA TYR A 441 14.67 11.90 -3.16
C TYR A 441 13.69 11.36 -2.10
N LEU A 442 14.16 11.19 -0.88
CA LEU A 442 13.39 10.64 0.22
C LEU A 442 12.64 11.76 0.97
N ARG A 443 11.53 12.20 0.40
CA ARG A 443 10.65 13.22 0.98
C ARG A 443 9.76 12.67 2.10
N GLY A 444 9.40 11.40 2.01
CA GLY A 444 8.31 10.75 2.75
C GLY A 444 7.10 10.47 1.88
N PRO A 445 6.00 9.96 2.44
CA PRO A 445 4.83 9.56 1.66
C PRO A 445 4.27 10.68 0.79
N LEU A 446 3.93 10.36 -0.46
CA LEU A 446 3.29 11.30 -1.38
C LEU A 446 1.78 11.36 -1.14
N THR A 447 1.22 12.55 -1.28
CA THR A 447 -0.23 12.73 -1.28
C THR A 447 -0.87 12.18 -2.56
N PRO A 448 -2.18 11.84 -2.58
CA PRO A 448 -2.87 11.42 -3.79
C PRO A 448 -2.71 12.41 -4.96
N THR A 449 -2.76 13.71 -4.71
CA THR A 449 -2.56 14.76 -5.72
C THR A 449 -1.15 14.70 -6.32
N GLN A 450 -0.12 14.49 -5.48
CA GLN A 450 1.27 14.35 -5.93
C GLN A 450 1.48 13.07 -6.74
N ILE A 451 0.83 11.96 -6.36
CA ILE A 451 0.84 10.72 -7.15
C ILE A 451 0.21 10.97 -8.52
N THR A 452 -0.92 11.70 -8.59
CA THR A 452 -1.56 12.05 -9.85
C THR A 452 -0.63 12.87 -10.77
N ALA A 453 0.10 13.82 -10.21
CA ALA A 453 1.05 14.63 -10.97
C ALA A 453 2.22 13.81 -11.56
N LEU A 454 2.58 12.69 -10.93
CA LEU A 454 3.64 11.78 -11.40
C LEU A 454 3.13 10.70 -12.37
N THR A 455 1.81 10.57 -12.57
CA THR A 455 1.24 9.50 -13.39
C THR A 455 1.27 9.88 -14.87
N PRO A 456 1.99 9.13 -15.76
CA PRO A 456 2.09 9.45 -17.18
C PRO A 456 0.73 9.41 -17.89
N GLY A 457 0.53 10.32 -18.87
CA GLY A 457 -0.65 10.32 -19.75
C GLY A 457 -1.92 10.92 -19.15
N ARG A 458 -1.89 11.42 -17.94
CA ARG A 458 -2.95 12.24 -17.37
C ARG A 458 -2.60 13.72 -17.61
N PRO A 459 -3.52 14.55 -18.17
CA PRO A 459 -3.27 16.00 -18.22
C PRO A 459 -3.01 16.43 -16.78
N ALA A 460 -1.89 17.11 -16.56
CA ALA A 460 -1.66 17.80 -15.30
C ALA A 460 -2.88 18.68 -15.07
N SER A 461 -3.79 18.28 -14.19
CA SER A 461 -4.70 19.21 -13.56
C SER A 461 -3.78 20.25 -12.96
N ALA A 462 -3.95 21.51 -13.39
CA ALA A 462 -3.13 22.61 -12.92
C ALA A 462 -2.91 22.42 -11.42
N ALA A 463 -1.64 22.44 -11.01
CA ALA A 463 -1.33 22.53 -9.59
C ALA A 463 -2.17 23.69 -9.05
N PRO A 464 -2.78 23.58 -7.87
CA PRO A 464 -3.44 24.73 -7.28
C PRO A 464 -2.40 25.85 -7.23
N ASP A 465 -2.68 26.96 -7.90
CA ASP A 465 -1.82 28.13 -7.91
C ASP A 465 -1.48 28.51 -6.46
N PRO A 466 -0.21 28.85 -6.17
CA PRO A 466 0.12 29.42 -4.87
C PRO A 466 -0.71 30.70 -4.69
N PRO A 467 -1.26 30.98 -3.51
CA PRO A 467 -2.05 32.18 -3.30
C PRO A 467 -1.14 33.42 -3.48
N GLY A 468 -1.27 34.09 -4.64
CA GLY A 468 -0.51 35.32 -4.86
C GLY A 468 -0.25 35.81 -6.30
N ALA A 469 -0.87 35.27 -7.34
CA ALA A 469 -0.74 35.85 -8.69
C ALA A 469 -1.97 36.68 -9.04
N THR A 470 -1.79 37.98 -9.19
CA THR A 470 -2.80 38.97 -9.64
C THR A 470 -3.27 38.65 -11.06
N MET A 471 -4.55 38.27 -11.20
CA MET A 471 -5.22 38.13 -12.49
C MET A 471 -5.75 39.50 -13.00
N GLU A 472 -5.52 39.77 -14.27
CA GLU A 472 -6.23 40.78 -15.02
C GLU A 472 -7.69 40.37 -15.24
N THR A 473 -8.56 41.34 -15.07
CA THR A 473 -10.02 41.30 -14.99
C THR A 473 -10.72 40.68 -16.21
N ALA A 474 -11.37 39.55 -16.01
CA ALA A 474 -12.61 39.18 -16.70
C ALA A 474 -13.74 39.18 -15.66
N THR A 475 -14.86 39.80 -16.02
CA THR A 475 -16.01 40.05 -15.16
C THR A 475 -16.52 38.78 -14.46
N PRO A 476 -16.71 38.76 -13.13
CA PRO A 476 -16.97 37.52 -12.39
C PRO A 476 -18.44 37.13 -12.47
N ALA A 477 -18.67 35.84 -12.73
CA ALA A 477 -19.79 35.16 -12.12
C ALA A 477 -19.50 35.07 -10.60
N VAL A 478 -20.46 35.46 -9.80
CA VAL A 478 -20.36 35.49 -8.33
C VAL A 478 -20.10 34.05 -7.84
N ASP A 479 -18.84 33.73 -7.49
CA ASP A 479 -18.52 32.54 -6.72
C ASP A 479 -18.84 32.82 -5.26
N ASP A 480 -19.78 32.07 -4.75
CA ASP A 480 -20.25 32.14 -3.37
C ASP A 480 -19.26 31.33 -2.50
N ASP A 481 -18.30 32.03 -1.90
CA ASP A 481 -17.24 31.48 -1.04
C ASP A 481 -17.77 30.72 0.21
N SER A 482 -19.11 30.73 0.41
CA SER A 482 -19.78 30.04 1.53
C SER A 482 -20.06 28.56 1.29
N LYS A 483 -19.79 28.03 0.07
CA LYS A 483 -20.14 26.65 -0.34
C LYS A 483 -18.93 25.81 -0.65
N THR A 484 -18.85 24.63 -0.04
CA THR A 484 -17.79 23.65 -0.30
C THR A 484 -18.36 22.32 -0.78
N ALA A 485 -17.67 21.65 -1.71
CA ALA A 485 -18.04 20.33 -2.21
C ALA A 485 -17.75 19.20 -1.19
N VAL A 486 -16.99 19.49 -0.15
CA VAL A 486 -16.61 18.53 0.90
C VAL A 486 -16.92 19.17 2.24
N MET A 487 -17.59 18.43 3.12
CA MET A 487 -17.87 18.89 4.49
C MET A 487 -16.55 19.21 5.21
N PRO A 488 -16.33 20.44 5.69
CA PRO A 488 -15.15 20.79 6.44
C PRO A 488 -15.09 20.03 7.78
N PRO A 489 -13.89 19.73 8.30
CA PRO A 489 -13.76 19.09 9.60
C PRO A 489 -14.35 19.97 10.71
N VAL A 490 -15.24 19.40 11.50
CA VAL A 490 -15.88 20.08 12.64
C VAL A 490 -15.04 19.83 13.89
N ALA A 491 -14.94 20.81 14.78
CA ALA A 491 -14.19 20.70 16.02
C ALA A 491 -14.71 19.56 16.91
N ASP A 492 -13.80 18.92 17.65
CA ASP A 492 -14.14 17.83 18.57
C ASP A 492 -15.24 18.25 19.57
N GLY A 493 -16.29 17.44 19.62
CA GLY A 493 -17.44 17.67 20.52
C GLY A 493 -18.60 18.45 19.89
N VAL A 494 -18.47 18.89 18.63
CA VAL A 494 -19.57 19.50 17.86
C VAL A 494 -20.22 18.45 16.96
N ALA A 495 -21.52 18.20 17.16
CA ALA A 495 -22.24 17.26 16.31
C ALA A 495 -22.59 17.93 14.97
N ALA A 496 -22.21 17.31 13.86
CA ALA A 496 -22.55 17.77 12.53
C ALA A 496 -23.67 16.91 11.92
N TYR A 497 -24.62 17.54 11.27
CA TYR A 497 -25.78 16.89 10.65
C TYR A 497 -25.94 17.38 9.21
N HIS A 498 -26.39 16.50 8.34
CA HIS A 498 -26.82 16.87 6.99
C HIS A 498 -28.32 17.10 6.98
N LEU A 499 -28.74 18.14 6.26
CA LEU A 499 -30.15 18.33 5.99
C LEU A 499 -30.67 17.26 5.02
N ASP A 500 -31.73 16.57 5.39
CA ASP A 500 -32.37 15.61 4.49
C ASP A 500 -33.18 16.37 3.41
N PRO A 501 -32.83 16.30 2.13
CA PRO A 501 -33.55 16.96 1.05
C PRO A 501 -34.99 16.45 0.86
N ALA A 502 -35.35 15.34 1.47
CA ALA A 502 -36.70 14.78 1.46
C ALA A 502 -37.56 15.24 2.66
N ALA A 503 -36.99 16.02 3.59
CA ALA A 503 -37.76 16.54 4.73
C ALA A 503 -38.78 17.57 4.30
N ALA A 504 -39.94 17.58 4.94
CA ALA A 504 -41.07 18.44 4.56
C ALA A 504 -40.79 19.98 4.62
N TRP A 505 -39.67 20.36 5.26
CA TRP A 505 -39.22 21.77 5.39
C TRP A 505 -38.00 22.09 4.53
N SER A 506 -37.50 21.12 3.74
CA SER A 506 -36.30 21.29 2.89
C SER A 506 -36.46 22.44 1.87
N ASP A 507 -37.66 22.65 1.34
CA ASP A 507 -37.93 23.75 0.41
C ASP A 507 -37.75 25.12 1.06
N ALA A 508 -38.02 25.26 2.37
CA ALA A 508 -37.84 26.52 3.10
C ALA A 508 -36.36 26.81 3.40
N GLY A 509 -35.51 25.76 3.48
CA GLY A 509 -34.08 25.85 3.68
C GLY A 509 -33.26 25.92 2.39
N GLY A 510 -33.90 25.92 1.21
CA GLY A 510 -33.21 26.01 -0.09
C GLY A 510 -32.45 24.76 -0.49
N SER A 511 -32.68 23.61 0.19
CA SER A 511 -32.01 22.34 -0.15
C SER A 511 -32.64 21.70 -1.39
N SER A 512 -31.82 21.29 -2.37
CA SER A 512 -32.27 20.60 -3.58
C SER A 512 -31.46 19.31 -3.80
N ALA A 513 -32.13 18.29 -4.33
CA ALA A 513 -31.43 17.07 -4.75
C ALA A 513 -30.59 17.38 -6.01
N GLY A 514 -29.26 17.36 -5.88
CA GLY A 514 -28.31 17.65 -6.96
C GLY A 514 -26.86 17.44 -6.52
N PRO A 515 -25.86 17.73 -7.36
CA PRO A 515 -24.47 17.71 -6.95
C PRO A 515 -24.29 18.69 -5.80
N THR A 516 -23.91 18.15 -4.65
CA THR A 516 -23.99 18.80 -3.36
C THR A 516 -22.81 19.73 -3.10
N HIS A 517 -23.13 20.95 -2.74
CA HIS A 517 -22.21 21.83 -2.02
C HIS A 517 -22.63 21.85 -0.55
N SER A 518 -21.67 21.84 0.35
CA SER A 518 -21.91 21.97 1.78
C SER A 518 -21.82 23.44 2.17
N GLU A 519 -22.82 23.93 2.86
CA GLU A 519 -22.91 25.29 3.37
C GLU A 519 -23.18 25.25 4.88
N ALA A 520 -22.52 26.10 5.65
CA ALA A 520 -22.62 26.06 7.10
C ALA A 520 -23.96 26.57 7.60
N GLY A 521 -24.58 25.86 8.52
CA GLY A 521 -25.78 26.24 9.23
C GLY A 521 -25.70 25.86 10.71
N ALA A 522 -26.50 26.49 11.55
CA ALA A 522 -26.65 26.11 12.95
C ALA A 522 -28.06 25.60 13.21
N ALA A 523 -28.17 24.41 13.85
CA ALA A 523 -29.44 23.85 14.28
C ALA A 523 -29.53 23.86 15.81
N GLY A 524 -30.64 24.31 16.35
CA GLY A 524 -30.84 24.35 17.77
C GLY A 524 -32.26 23.94 18.17
N ARG A 525 -32.39 23.31 19.34
CA ARG A 525 -33.67 23.08 19.98
C ARG A 525 -33.96 24.25 20.92
N ILE A 526 -35.07 24.96 20.71
CA ILE A 526 -35.48 26.10 21.50
C ILE A 526 -36.66 25.68 22.37
N GLY A 527 -36.51 25.83 23.67
CA GLY A 527 -37.62 25.71 24.62
C GLY A 527 -38.03 27.09 25.16
N ALA A 528 -39.22 27.53 24.84
CA ALA A 528 -39.77 28.75 25.42
C ALA A 528 -40.81 28.39 26.51
N ARG A 529 -40.60 28.88 27.74
CA ARG A 529 -41.55 28.71 28.84
C ARG A 529 -42.35 30.01 29.01
N TYR A 530 -43.65 29.92 28.89
CA TYR A 530 -44.57 30.98 29.14
C TYR A 530 -45.19 30.77 30.53
N ASP A 531 -44.87 31.64 31.50
CA ASP A 531 -45.40 31.58 32.87
C ASP A 531 -46.08 32.91 33.18
N ASP A 532 -47.44 32.89 33.31
CA ASP A 532 -48.22 34.05 33.76
C ASP A 532 -49.17 33.60 34.90
N ALA A 533 -48.76 33.93 36.13
CA ALA A 533 -49.48 33.57 37.33
C ALA A 533 -50.87 34.23 37.43
N ARG A 534 -51.14 35.34 36.69
CA ARG A 534 -52.44 36.01 36.68
C ARG A 534 -53.43 35.37 35.71
N ALA A 535 -52.86 34.80 34.62
CA ALA A 535 -53.65 34.10 33.60
C ALA A 535 -53.74 32.60 33.86
N ALA A 536 -53.07 32.09 34.90
CA ALA A 536 -52.90 30.65 35.19
C ALA A 536 -52.37 29.82 34.00
N VAL A 537 -51.41 30.42 33.28
CA VAL A 537 -50.75 29.79 32.14
C VAL A 537 -49.32 29.38 32.56
N ASP A 538 -49.04 28.09 32.55
CA ASP A 538 -47.69 27.56 32.57
C ASP A 538 -47.58 26.60 31.38
N HIS A 539 -46.95 27.07 30.31
CA HIS A 539 -46.85 26.32 29.07
C HIS A 539 -45.39 26.33 28.56
N VAL A 540 -44.87 25.18 28.19
CA VAL A 540 -43.57 25.05 27.55
C VAL A 540 -43.83 24.70 26.08
N ALA A 541 -43.38 25.57 25.20
CA ALA A 541 -43.35 25.29 23.77
C ALA A 541 -41.91 24.88 23.39
N GLU A 542 -41.76 23.72 22.82
CA GLU A 542 -40.48 23.27 22.24
C GLU A 542 -40.57 23.42 20.71
N GLY A 543 -39.52 23.99 20.12
CA GLY A 543 -39.36 24.13 18.69
C GLY A 543 -37.94 23.81 18.25
N GLU A 544 -37.78 23.40 17.03
CA GLU A 544 -36.45 23.28 16.39
C GLU A 544 -36.29 24.46 15.45
N ALA A 545 -35.13 25.12 15.50
CA ALA A 545 -34.79 26.24 14.64
C ALA A 545 -33.47 25.92 13.92
N VAL A 546 -33.45 26.27 12.65
CA VAL A 546 -32.23 26.18 11.83
C VAL A 546 -31.93 27.59 11.31
N VAL A 547 -30.72 28.06 11.57
CA VAL A 547 -30.18 29.30 11.00
C VAL A 547 -29.28 28.92 9.85
N PHE A 548 -29.64 29.41 8.65
CA PHE A 548 -28.95 29.05 7.41
C PHE A 548 -29.19 30.15 6.34
N PRO A 549 -28.15 30.56 5.59
CA PRO A 549 -26.74 30.29 5.83
C PRO A 549 -26.19 31.04 7.06
N LEU A 550 -25.08 30.56 7.65
CA LEU A 550 -24.34 31.36 8.62
C LEU A 550 -23.53 32.42 7.87
N THR A 551 -23.89 33.67 8.08
CA THR A 551 -23.09 34.82 7.60
C THR A 551 -22.16 35.32 8.72
N ASP A 552 -21.03 35.94 8.34
CA ASP A 552 -20.05 36.49 9.29
C ASP A 552 -20.60 37.62 10.18
N ASP A 553 -21.75 38.17 9.83
CA ASP A 553 -22.51 39.17 10.62
C ASP A 553 -23.55 38.46 11.50
N ILE A 554 -23.12 37.91 12.62
CA ILE A 554 -23.99 37.55 13.74
C ILE A 554 -24.14 38.81 14.62
N ASP A 555 -24.79 39.81 14.13
CA ASP A 555 -25.33 40.89 14.94
C ASP A 555 -26.87 40.76 14.96
N GLU A 556 -27.30 40.14 16.05
CA GLU A 556 -28.59 40.12 16.71
C GLU A 556 -29.70 39.15 16.24
N PRO A 557 -30.43 38.61 17.26
CA PRO A 557 -31.49 37.63 17.11
C PRO A 557 -32.78 38.18 16.56
#